data_6fab8b74adb3b4e2a95f62ff44f9e30b
#
_entry.id   6fab8b74adb3b4e2a95f62ff44f9e30b
#
_cell.length_a   1.000
_cell.length_b   1.000
_cell.length_c   1.000
_cell.angle_alpha   90.00
_cell.angle_beta   90.00
_cell.angle_gamma   90.00
#
_symmetry.space_group_name_H-M   'P 1'
#
loop_
_entity.id
_entity.type
_entity.pdbx_description
1 polymer ?
#
loop_
_entity_poly.entity_id
_entity_poly.type
_entity_poly.pdbx_seq_one_letter_code
_entity_poly.pdbx_strand_id
1 'polypeptide(L)'
;LQLAEFAGRLCYKSESKIEPGSYQKFLFMLMNKGHTSILEHCPIYICGYKNDLGTVANAIIKSSFSRFTTRTDTVTSTNPFYYIYSNLRVVYDFDSDFAKQLVMTSTMEGDDIWKDQGVAWFVPKFNSPYARMSAYITTLRSVVDDLVRERVQSIAVESTRWCDYSNNSKFEGITFCLPHWINYSIFDSCMKRFLADVKEANINKDKIDKLYDYEDIAFCLYQNTEAIEAKRCYHYIRASILDEILYNEAKDELKLPAQDAREYLFLGVKSEMYYTGYNEDWDNIIEKRLYDKYGKAHENMHVIMQKCKDHLNSIRVSLKAAQDDGTNKSASK
;
A
#
# COMPACT_ATOMS: atom_id res chain seq x y z
N LEU A 1 4.03 -2.56 -14.91
CA LEU A 1 5.33 -1.98 -14.48
C LEU A 1 5.14 -0.68 -13.71
N GLN A 2 4.28 0.24 -14.17
CA GLN A 2 4.01 1.52 -13.49
C GLN A 2 3.49 1.32 -12.05
N LEU A 3 2.62 0.34 -11.80
CA LEU A 3 2.15 0.03 -10.44
C LEU A 3 3.30 -0.40 -9.52
N ALA A 4 4.23 -1.18 -10.01
CA ALA A 4 5.42 -1.58 -9.25
C ALA A 4 6.35 -0.39 -9.00
N GLU A 5 6.51 0.53 -9.96
CA GLU A 5 7.25 1.77 -9.72
C GLU A 5 6.58 2.61 -8.63
N PHE A 6 5.26 2.82 -8.71
CA PHE A 6 4.52 3.58 -7.71
C PHE A 6 4.70 2.98 -6.31
N ALA A 7 4.50 1.66 -6.16
CA ALA A 7 4.70 0.95 -4.91
C ALA A 7 6.13 1.11 -4.36
N GLY A 8 7.13 1.02 -5.23
CA GLY A 8 8.53 1.20 -4.82
C GLY A 8 8.84 2.64 -4.40
N ARG A 9 8.36 3.63 -5.14
CA ARG A 9 8.59 5.04 -4.81
C ARG A 9 7.86 5.47 -3.54
N LEU A 10 6.70 4.89 -3.26
CA LEU A 10 5.98 5.07 -2.00
C LEU A 10 6.86 4.71 -0.79
N CYS A 11 7.60 3.60 -0.85
CA CYS A 11 8.49 3.19 0.23
C CYS A 11 9.56 4.23 0.56
N TYR A 12 9.98 5.05 -0.41
CA TYR A 12 11.08 6.01 -0.29
C TYR A 12 10.62 7.47 -0.36
N LYS A 13 9.31 7.72 -0.41
CA LYS A 13 8.74 9.06 -0.63
C LYS A 13 9.42 9.79 -1.80
N SER A 14 9.37 9.17 -2.96
CA SER A 14 9.95 9.66 -4.20
C SER A 14 8.99 9.64 -5.39
N GLU A 15 7.68 9.68 -5.11
CA GLU A 15 6.60 9.64 -6.10
C GLU A 15 6.66 10.83 -7.07
N SER A 16 7.16 11.98 -6.61
CA SER A 16 7.39 13.16 -7.44
C SER A 16 8.39 12.96 -8.59
N LYS A 17 9.12 11.83 -8.58
CA LYS A 17 10.06 11.45 -9.64
C LYS A 17 9.45 10.50 -10.68
N ILE A 18 8.15 10.24 -10.62
CA ILE A 18 7.44 9.42 -11.61
C ILE A 18 7.25 10.25 -12.87
N GLU A 19 7.82 9.78 -13.97
CA GLU A 19 7.73 10.36 -15.30
C GLU A 19 7.37 9.28 -16.33
N PRO A 20 6.87 9.62 -17.51
CA PRO A 20 6.64 8.63 -18.56
C PRO A 20 7.88 7.79 -18.85
N GLY A 21 7.79 6.47 -18.67
CA GLY A 21 8.90 5.53 -18.89
C GLY A 21 9.94 5.43 -17.77
N SER A 22 9.81 6.19 -16.67
CA SER A 22 10.76 6.14 -15.54
C SER A 22 10.82 4.77 -14.85
N TYR A 23 9.73 3.98 -14.92
CA TYR A 23 9.63 2.65 -14.32
C TYR A 23 10.74 1.69 -14.79
N GLN A 24 11.17 1.76 -16.04
CA GLN A 24 12.20 0.87 -16.56
C GLN A 24 13.52 1.00 -15.79
N LYS A 25 14.06 2.21 -15.75
CA LYS A 25 15.31 2.49 -15.01
C LYS A 25 15.18 2.22 -13.53
N PHE A 26 14.04 2.58 -12.94
CA PHE A 26 13.78 2.42 -11.52
C PHE A 26 13.70 0.95 -11.12
N LEU A 27 12.89 0.14 -11.79
CA LEU A 27 12.75 -1.27 -11.50
C LEU A 27 14.05 -2.04 -11.79
N PHE A 28 14.74 -1.73 -12.87
CA PHE A 28 16.04 -2.33 -13.17
C PHE A 28 17.07 -2.05 -12.07
N MET A 29 17.10 -0.82 -11.54
CA MET A 29 17.95 -0.47 -10.40
C MET A 29 17.58 -1.29 -9.15
N LEU A 30 16.28 -1.44 -8.84
CA LEU A 30 15.82 -2.23 -7.69
C LEU A 30 16.15 -3.72 -7.82
N MET A 31 15.98 -4.28 -9.01
CA MET A 31 16.37 -5.66 -9.33
C MET A 31 17.86 -5.90 -9.06
N ASN A 32 18.73 -4.99 -9.52
CA ASN A 32 20.17 -5.10 -9.32
C ASN A 32 20.59 -4.91 -7.85
N LYS A 33 19.80 -4.21 -7.04
CA LYS A 33 20.01 -4.05 -5.59
C LYS A 33 19.38 -5.15 -4.75
N GLY A 34 18.67 -6.11 -5.36
CA GLY A 34 17.97 -7.18 -4.65
C GLY A 34 16.67 -6.72 -3.96
N HIS A 35 16.17 -5.52 -4.24
CA HIS A 35 14.90 -5.01 -3.69
C HIS A 35 13.71 -5.47 -4.55
N THR A 36 13.50 -6.76 -4.60
CA THR A 36 12.63 -7.42 -5.57
C THR A 36 11.19 -7.63 -5.11
N SER A 37 10.86 -7.38 -3.82
CA SER A 37 9.48 -7.47 -3.32
C SER A 37 8.50 -6.55 -4.07
N ILE A 38 8.98 -5.42 -4.58
CA ILE A 38 8.19 -4.48 -5.37
C ILE A 38 7.67 -5.08 -6.68
N LEU A 39 8.38 -6.05 -7.25
CA LEU A 39 7.97 -6.74 -8.47
C LEU A 39 6.68 -7.56 -8.29
N GLU A 40 6.30 -7.85 -7.06
CA GLU A 40 5.04 -8.50 -6.73
C GLU A 40 3.82 -7.64 -7.12
N HIS A 41 3.96 -6.32 -7.21
CA HIS A 41 2.91 -5.40 -7.64
C HIS A 41 2.72 -5.35 -9.16
N CYS A 42 3.53 -6.06 -9.92
CA CYS A 42 3.44 -6.17 -11.37
C CYS A 42 2.78 -7.49 -11.76
N PRO A 43 1.48 -7.53 -12.11
CA PRO A 43 0.80 -8.76 -12.51
C PRO A 43 1.33 -9.31 -13.83
N ILE A 44 1.35 -10.63 -13.95
CA ILE A 44 1.66 -11.39 -15.15
C ILE A 44 0.47 -12.32 -15.44
N TYR A 45 -0.10 -12.19 -16.63
CA TYR A 45 -1.24 -12.99 -17.11
C TYR A 45 -0.90 -13.62 -18.45
N ILE A 46 -0.65 -14.92 -18.46
CA ILE A 46 -0.26 -15.68 -19.66
C ILE A 46 -1.12 -16.91 -19.83
N CYS A 47 -1.31 -17.35 -21.07
CA CYS A 47 -2.08 -18.54 -21.38
C CYS A 47 -1.44 -19.37 -22.48
N GLY A 48 -1.65 -20.69 -22.43
CA GLY A 48 -1.08 -21.62 -23.40
C GLY A 48 -1.44 -23.07 -23.11
N TYR A 49 -1.13 -23.96 -24.04
CA TYR A 49 -1.29 -25.38 -23.85
C TYR A 49 -0.18 -25.95 -22.97
N LYS A 50 -0.53 -26.87 -22.07
CA LYS A 50 0.38 -27.47 -21.09
C LYS A 50 1.69 -27.98 -21.71
N ASN A 51 1.59 -28.70 -22.83
CA ASN A 51 2.74 -29.34 -23.45
C ASN A 51 3.64 -28.36 -24.22
N ASP A 52 3.14 -27.15 -24.51
CA ASP A 52 3.87 -26.11 -25.24
C ASP A 52 4.57 -25.12 -24.31
N LEU A 53 4.31 -25.20 -22.98
CA LEU A 53 4.90 -24.30 -22.00
C LEU A 53 6.41 -24.44 -21.95
N GLY A 54 7.12 -23.36 -22.21
CA GLY A 54 8.57 -23.26 -22.01
C GLY A 54 8.99 -23.28 -20.55
N THR A 55 10.27 -23.21 -20.32
CA THR A 55 10.87 -23.38 -18.99
C THR A 55 10.37 -22.36 -17.97
N VAL A 56 10.29 -21.06 -18.35
CA VAL A 56 9.81 -19.98 -17.50
C VAL A 56 8.33 -20.14 -17.18
N ALA A 57 7.49 -20.39 -18.20
CA ALA A 57 6.05 -20.55 -18.01
C ALA A 57 5.73 -21.79 -17.11
N ASN A 58 6.46 -22.88 -17.27
CA ASN A 58 6.36 -24.07 -16.40
C ASN A 58 6.79 -23.79 -14.96
N ALA A 59 7.78 -22.95 -14.74
CA ALA A 59 8.19 -22.55 -13.40
C ALA A 59 7.14 -21.65 -12.74
N ILE A 60 6.58 -20.70 -13.49
CA ILE A 60 5.53 -19.77 -13.01
C ILE A 60 4.32 -20.57 -12.52
N ILE A 61 3.81 -21.52 -13.30
CA ILE A 61 2.61 -22.29 -12.92
C ILE A 61 2.81 -23.14 -11.65
N LYS A 62 4.04 -23.54 -11.37
CA LYS A 62 4.39 -24.35 -10.17
C LYS A 62 4.60 -23.50 -8.92
N SER A 63 4.70 -22.20 -9.05
CA SER A 63 4.90 -21.30 -7.90
C SER A 63 3.65 -21.23 -7.02
N SER A 64 3.83 -21.27 -5.71
CA SER A 64 2.76 -21.08 -4.71
C SER A 64 2.12 -19.69 -4.76
N PHE A 65 2.81 -18.72 -5.35
CA PHE A 65 2.32 -17.33 -5.55
C PHE A 65 1.53 -17.15 -6.85
N SER A 66 1.42 -18.20 -7.66
CA SER A 66 0.64 -18.20 -8.89
C SER A 66 -0.70 -18.90 -8.71
N ARG A 67 -1.64 -18.56 -9.58
CA ARG A 67 -2.93 -19.25 -9.73
C ARG A 67 -3.08 -19.66 -11.18
N PHE A 68 -3.83 -20.69 -11.43
CA PHE A 68 -4.21 -21.03 -12.82
C PHE A 68 -5.62 -21.60 -12.91
N THR A 69 -6.21 -21.45 -14.07
CA THR A 69 -7.47 -22.13 -14.45
C THR A 69 -7.28 -22.87 -15.76
N THR A 70 -8.07 -23.90 -15.95
CA THR A 70 -8.09 -24.67 -17.19
C THR A 70 -9.30 -24.26 -18.01
N ARG A 71 -9.13 -24.09 -19.33
CA ARG A 71 -10.24 -23.85 -20.25
C ARG A 71 -11.18 -25.07 -20.24
N THR A 72 -12.46 -24.81 -20.06
CA THR A 72 -13.48 -25.86 -19.80
C THR A 72 -13.51 -26.97 -20.85
N ASP A 73 -13.36 -26.63 -22.14
CA ASP A 73 -13.34 -27.57 -23.25
C ASP A 73 -12.09 -28.45 -23.35
N THR A 74 -11.03 -28.08 -22.59
CA THR A 74 -9.77 -28.83 -22.60
C THR A 74 -9.44 -29.48 -21.26
N VAL A 75 -10.30 -29.38 -20.24
CA VAL A 75 -10.04 -29.86 -18.89
C VAL A 75 -9.71 -31.34 -18.79
N THR A 76 -10.35 -32.15 -19.63
CA THR A 76 -10.14 -33.61 -19.72
C THR A 76 -9.08 -34.01 -20.75
N SER A 77 -8.50 -33.05 -21.47
CA SER A 77 -7.45 -33.29 -22.46
C SER A 77 -6.13 -33.67 -21.81
N THR A 78 -5.34 -34.50 -22.50
CA THR A 78 -3.95 -34.77 -22.12
C THR A 78 -3.06 -33.53 -22.28
N ASN A 79 -3.51 -32.54 -23.07
CA ASN A 79 -2.89 -31.25 -23.27
C ASN A 79 -3.86 -30.10 -22.95
N PRO A 80 -4.20 -29.86 -21.67
CA PRO A 80 -5.13 -28.80 -21.29
C PRO A 80 -4.59 -27.40 -21.59
N PHE A 81 -5.50 -26.47 -21.90
CA PHE A 81 -5.19 -25.06 -22.07
C PHE A 81 -5.29 -24.33 -20.72
N TYR A 82 -4.21 -23.69 -20.29
CA TYR A 82 -4.14 -22.97 -19.02
C TYR A 82 -4.24 -21.46 -19.18
N TYR A 83 -4.93 -20.81 -18.23
CA TYR A 83 -4.81 -19.39 -17.93
C TYR A 83 -4.02 -19.26 -16.62
N ILE A 84 -2.86 -18.61 -16.65
CA ILE A 84 -1.91 -18.51 -15.56
C ILE A 84 -1.88 -17.06 -15.07
N TYR A 85 -2.04 -16.88 -13.77
CA TYR A 85 -2.06 -15.60 -13.09
C TYR A 85 -0.90 -15.55 -12.09
N SER A 86 -0.01 -14.59 -12.22
CA SER A 86 1.20 -14.51 -11.43
C SER A 86 1.66 -13.04 -11.27
N ASN A 87 2.92 -12.84 -10.96
CA ASN A 87 3.56 -11.54 -10.88
C ASN A 87 5.05 -11.61 -11.31
N LEU A 88 5.63 -10.44 -11.57
CA LEU A 88 7.00 -10.34 -12.09
C LEU A 88 8.06 -10.84 -11.08
N ARG A 89 7.76 -10.85 -9.78
CA ARG A 89 8.67 -11.40 -8.77
C ARG A 89 8.89 -12.89 -8.97
N VAL A 90 7.84 -13.65 -9.27
CA VAL A 90 7.94 -15.08 -9.55
C VAL A 90 8.84 -15.36 -10.77
N VAL A 91 8.68 -14.52 -11.80
CA VAL A 91 9.55 -14.62 -12.99
C VAL A 91 11.00 -14.33 -12.62
N TYR A 92 11.25 -13.27 -11.87
CA TYR A 92 12.58 -12.87 -11.43
C TYR A 92 13.27 -13.92 -10.58
N ASP A 93 12.56 -14.53 -9.63
CA ASP A 93 13.14 -15.54 -8.74
C ASP A 93 13.51 -16.83 -9.49
N PHE A 94 12.87 -17.09 -10.62
CA PHE A 94 13.19 -18.22 -11.47
C PHE A 94 14.26 -17.89 -12.54
N ASP A 95 14.09 -16.76 -13.24
CA ASP A 95 14.98 -16.26 -14.30
C ASP A 95 15.07 -14.75 -14.23
N SER A 96 16.11 -14.27 -13.56
CA SER A 96 16.32 -12.82 -13.34
C SER A 96 16.61 -12.07 -14.64
N ASP A 97 17.25 -12.72 -15.61
CA ASP A 97 17.63 -12.06 -16.88
C ASP A 97 16.42 -11.95 -17.80
N PHE A 98 15.58 -12.99 -17.84
CA PHE A 98 14.29 -12.90 -18.53
C PHE A 98 13.38 -11.81 -17.92
N ALA A 99 13.31 -11.72 -16.57
CA ALA A 99 12.56 -10.67 -15.91
C ALA A 99 13.09 -9.26 -16.21
N LYS A 100 14.41 -9.06 -16.27
CA LYS A 100 15.05 -7.79 -16.67
C LYS A 100 14.73 -7.45 -18.12
N GLN A 101 14.75 -8.44 -19.00
CA GLN A 101 14.38 -8.25 -20.41
C GLN A 101 12.92 -7.78 -20.53
N LEU A 102 11.97 -8.38 -19.80
CA LEU A 102 10.57 -7.95 -19.75
C LEU A 102 10.42 -6.49 -19.32
N VAL A 103 11.20 -6.05 -18.33
CA VAL A 103 11.18 -4.65 -17.87
C VAL A 103 11.74 -3.70 -18.93
N MET A 104 12.82 -4.07 -19.59
CA MET A 104 13.54 -3.19 -20.54
C MET A 104 12.82 -3.06 -21.88
N THR A 105 12.11 -4.06 -22.33
CA THR A 105 11.39 -4.02 -23.62
C THR A 105 10.13 -3.17 -23.59
N SER A 106 9.70 -2.71 -22.41
CA SER A 106 8.52 -1.85 -22.14
C SER A 106 7.19 -2.30 -22.74
N THR A 107 7.19 -3.31 -23.51
CA THR A 107 5.99 -3.91 -24.07
C THR A 107 5.64 -5.12 -23.26
N MET A 108 4.89 -4.93 -22.17
CA MET A 108 4.17 -6.04 -21.53
C MET A 108 3.26 -6.75 -22.55
N GLU A 109 2.95 -6.08 -23.63
CA GLU A 109 2.35 -6.58 -24.87
C GLU A 109 3.37 -7.22 -25.81
N GLY A 110 4.63 -7.39 -25.39
CA GLY A 110 5.68 -8.07 -26.15
C GLY A 110 5.35 -9.51 -26.41
N ASP A 111 4.41 -9.72 -27.32
CA ASP A 111 4.01 -11.05 -27.81
C ASP A 111 5.21 -11.93 -28.18
N ASP A 112 6.32 -11.33 -28.59
CA ASP A 112 7.48 -12.08 -29.07
C ASP A 112 8.28 -12.74 -27.95
N ILE A 113 8.47 -12.11 -26.80
CA ILE A 113 9.21 -12.68 -25.66
C ILE A 113 8.47 -13.90 -25.07
N TRP A 114 7.16 -13.84 -25.00
CA TRP A 114 6.34 -14.92 -24.44
C TRP A 114 6.08 -16.03 -25.46
N LYS A 115 6.17 -15.77 -26.76
CA LYS A 115 6.05 -16.80 -27.81
C LYS A 115 7.10 -17.90 -27.65
N ASP A 116 8.31 -17.55 -27.32
CA ASP A 116 9.40 -18.53 -27.08
C ASP A 116 9.12 -19.39 -25.84
N GLN A 117 8.21 -18.97 -24.96
CA GLN A 117 7.73 -19.73 -23.83
C GLN A 117 6.41 -20.51 -24.11
N GLY A 118 5.97 -20.55 -25.37
CA GLY A 118 4.75 -21.23 -25.79
C GLY A 118 3.47 -20.65 -25.19
N VAL A 119 3.47 -19.35 -24.81
CA VAL A 119 2.34 -18.69 -24.21
C VAL A 119 2.04 -17.35 -24.87
N ALA A 120 0.79 -16.90 -24.71
CA ALA A 120 0.33 -15.59 -25.10
C ALA A 120 -0.10 -14.79 -23.86
N TRP A 121 -0.04 -13.49 -23.96
CA TRP A 121 -0.59 -12.59 -22.95
C TRP A 121 -2.12 -12.54 -23.03
N PHE A 122 -2.81 -12.39 -21.90
CA PHE A 122 -4.25 -12.16 -21.87
C PHE A 122 -4.65 -11.15 -20.80
N VAL A 123 -5.81 -10.53 -20.96
CA VAL A 123 -6.42 -9.66 -19.96
C VAL A 123 -7.49 -10.47 -19.21
N PRO A 124 -7.40 -10.62 -17.89
CA PRO A 124 -8.38 -11.36 -17.12
C PRO A 124 -9.75 -10.65 -17.14
N LYS A 125 -10.82 -11.43 -17.05
CA LYS A 125 -12.16 -10.87 -16.87
C LYS A 125 -12.23 -10.12 -15.54
N PHE A 126 -13.02 -9.04 -15.49
CA PHE A 126 -13.17 -8.18 -14.30
C PHE A 126 -13.59 -8.95 -13.04
N ASN A 127 -14.37 -10.01 -13.19
CA ASN A 127 -14.87 -10.88 -12.11
C ASN A 127 -14.02 -12.14 -11.89
N SER A 128 -12.88 -12.27 -12.55
CA SER A 128 -11.97 -13.39 -12.30
C SER A 128 -11.50 -13.36 -10.84
N PRO A 129 -11.62 -14.47 -10.08
CA PRO A 129 -11.11 -14.53 -8.71
C PRO A 129 -9.60 -14.30 -8.65
N TYR A 130 -8.89 -14.54 -9.74
CA TYR A 130 -7.43 -14.44 -9.85
C TYR A 130 -6.95 -13.19 -10.59
N ALA A 131 -7.82 -12.25 -10.94
CA ALA A 131 -7.39 -10.91 -11.33
C ALA A 131 -6.80 -10.20 -10.12
N ARG A 132 -5.65 -9.52 -10.29
CA ARG A 132 -5.01 -8.77 -9.19
C ARG A 132 -5.54 -7.36 -9.16
N MET A 133 -5.87 -6.91 -7.97
CA MET A 133 -6.32 -5.55 -7.69
C MET A 133 -5.46 -4.92 -6.61
N SER A 134 -5.35 -3.60 -6.66
CA SER A 134 -4.52 -2.84 -5.72
C SER A 134 -5.31 -1.73 -5.06
N ALA A 135 -4.95 -1.43 -3.81
CA ALA A 135 -5.41 -0.25 -3.09
C ALA A 135 -4.22 0.52 -2.52
N TYR A 136 -4.24 1.84 -2.69
CA TYR A 136 -3.39 2.74 -1.93
C TYR A 136 -4.14 3.14 -0.66
N ILE A 137 -3.52 2.91 0.48
CA ILE A 137 -4.14 3.06 1.81
C ILE A 137 -3.30 4.02 2.64
N THR A 138 -3.94 5.09 3.14
CA THR A 138 -3.38 5.99 4.14
C THR A 138 -4.14 5.79 5.45
N THR A 139 -3.45 5.41 6.51
CA THR A 139 -4.07 5.09 7.80
C THR A 139 -3.07 5.17 8.96
N LEU A 140 -3.55 4.84 10.18
CA LEU A 140 -2.69 4.70 11.36
C LEU A 140 -1.67 3.56 11.17
N ARG A 141 -0.49 3.72 11.72
CA ARG A 141 0.53 2.68 11.73
C ARG A 141 0.03 1.38 12.34
N SER A 142 -0.77 1.43 13.41
CA SER A 142 -1.37 0.25 14.03
C SER A 142 -2.20 -0.60 13.05
N VAL A 143 -2.96 0.05 12.15
CA VAL A 143 -3.76 -0.67 11.14
C VAL A 143 -2.85 -1.30 10.08
N VAL A 144 -1.80 -0.58 9.65
CA VAL A 144 -0.80 -1.12 8.71
C VAL A 144 -0.13 -2.36 9.31
N ASP A 145 0.28 -2.32 10.58
CA ASP A 145 0.94 -3.43 11.26
C ASP A 145 0.03 -4.68 11.38
N ASP A 146 -1.29 -4.48 11.44
CA ASP A 146 -2.25 -5.59 11.35
C ASP A 146 -2.43 -6.11 9.92
N LEU A 147 -2.44 -5.23 8.91
CA LEU A 147 -2.59 -5.63 7.50
C LEU A 147 -1.36 -6.37 6.97
N VAL A 148 -0.15 -6.05 7.42
CA VAL A 148 1.07 -6.77 6.99
C VAL A 148 1.12 -8.24 7.45
N ARG A 149 0.22 -8.64 8.36
CA ARG A 149 0.07 -10.05 8.77
C ARG A 149 -0.73 -10.89 7.77
N GLU A 150 -1.43 -10.25 6.82
CA GLU A 150 -2.16 -10.95 5.75
C GLU A 150 -1.19 -11.32 4.62
N ARG A 151 -0.51 -12.46 4.78
CA ARG A 151 0.70 -12.85 4.02
C ARG A 151 0.46 -13.25 2.57
N VAL A 152 -0.80 -13.39 2.14
CA VAL A 152 -1.15 -13.71 0.75
C VAL A 152 -1.11 -12.49 -0.17
N GLN A 153 -0.94 -11.30 0.40
CA GLN A 153 -0.93 -10.03 -0.31
C GLN A 153 0.49 -9.54 -0.56
N SER A 154 0.63 -8.77 -1.65
CA SER A 154 1.85 -8.03 -1.93
C SER A 154 1.76 -6.66 -1.28
N ILE A 155 2.76 -6.29 -0.49
CA ILE A 155 2.70 -5.15 0.41
C ILE A 155 3.93 -4.26 0.22
N ALA A 156 3.69 -2.98 -0.08
CA ALA A 156 4.70 -1.93 -0.02
C ALA A 156 4.25 -0.89 0.99
N VAL A 157 5.09 -0.55 1.97
CA VAL A 157 4.78 0.39 3.05
C VAL A 157 5.80 1.50 3.08
N GLU A 158 5.36 2.73 3.36
CA GLU A 158 6.22 3.86 3.67
C GLU A 158 7.26 3.46 4.73
N SER A 159 8.52 3.65 4.39
CA SER A 159 9.62 3.19 5.25
C SER A 159 10.04 4.26 6.25
N THR A 160 9.67 4.10 7.50
CA THR A 160 10.15 4.95 8.61
C THR A 160 11.66 4.86 8.84
N ARG A 161 12.35 3.91 8.19
CA ARG A 161 13.82 3.81 8.23
C ARG A 161 14.51 4.81 7.29
N TRP A 162 13.86 5.13 6.16
CA TRP A 162 14.37 5.99 5.09
C TRP A 162 13.72 7.35 5.05
N CYS A 163 12.48 7.46 5.53
CA CYS A 163 11.76 8.72 5.59
C CYS A 163 12.23 9.50 6.83
N ASP A 164 12.82 10.65 6.59
CA ASP A 164 13.23 11.60 7.64
C ASP A 164 12.15 12.65 7.76
N TYR A 165 11.32 12.55 8.79
CA TYR A 165 10.17 13.44 9.02
C TYR A 165 10.59 14.83 9.52
N SER A 166 11.83 15.02 9.99
CA SER A 166 12.38 16.34 10.33
C SER A 166 12.76 17.15 9.08
N ASN A 167 12.79 16.50 7.90
CA ASN A 167 13.17 17.15 6.65
C ASN A 167 11.99 17.90 6.02
N ASN A 168 11.84 19.18 6.36
CA ASN A 168 10.78 20.06 5.87
C ASN A 168 10.70 20.24 4.34
N SER A 169 11.72 19.82 3.58
CA SER A 169 11.66 19.84 2.12
C SER A 169 10.82 18.73 1.51
N LYS A 170 10.54 17.66 2.29
CA LYS A 170 9.74 16.49 1.87
C LYS A 170 8.50 16.29 2.72
N PHE A 171 8.53 16.71 3.96
CA PHE A 171 7.47 16.52 4.94
C PHE A 171 7.18 17.84 5.63
N GLU A 172 5.92 18.17 5.83
CA GLU A 172 5.48 19.33 6.61
C GLU A 172 5.40 18.99 8.11
N GLY A 173 6.35 18.20 8.61
CA GLY A 173 6.35 17.65 9.97
C GLY A 173 5.76 16.21 10.01
N ILE A 174 5.56 15.71 11.23
CA ILE A 174 4.99 14.39 11.47
C ILE A 174 3.47 14.48 11.35
N THR A 175 2.87 13.65 10.52
CA THR A 175 1.42 13.57 10.35
C THR A 175 0.84 12.44 11.19
N PHE A 176 -0.24 12.70 11.91
CA PHE A 176 -0.97 11.72 12.69
C PHE A 176 -2.38 11.51 12.12
N CYS A 177 -2.88 10.28 12.17
CA CYS A 177 -4.24 9.96 11.77
C CYS A 177 -5.15 9.95 12.99
N LEU A 178 -6.34 10.52 12.89
CA LEU A 178 -7.33 10.45 13.96
C LEU A 178 -7.92 9.04 14.06
N PRO A 179 -7.84 8.37 15.22
CA PRO A 179 -8.49 7.09 15.41
C PRO A 179 -10.02 7.23 15.48
N HIS A 180 -10.76 6.15 15.20
CA HIS A 180 -12.23 6.14 15.12
C HIS A 180 -12.95 6.67 16.37
N TRP A 181 -12.33 6.55 17.53
CA TRP A 181 -12.91 6.99 18.80
C TRP A 181 -12.75 8.50 19.08
N ILE A 182 -12.10 9.26 18.18
CA ILE A 182 -12.03 10.72 18.22
C ILE A 182 -13.12 11.31 17.34
N ASN A 183 -14.02 12.09 17.93
CA ASN A 183 -14.96 12.89 17.17
C ASN A 183 -14.25 14.10 16.57
N TYR A 184 -14.30 14.23 15.22
CA TYR A 184 -13.60 15.29 14.50
C TYR A 184 -14.02 16.70 14.93
N SER A 185 -15.32 16.94 15.16
CA SER A 185 -15.80 18.27 15.55
C SER A 185 -15.27 18.69 16.92
N ILE A 186 -15.21 17.74 17.87
CA ILE A 186 -14.65 17.98 19.20
C ILE A 186 -13.13 18.18 19.09
N PHE A 187 -12.45 17.36 18.30
CA PHE A 187 -11.02 17.49 18.06
C PHE A 187 -10.66 18.86 17.45
N ASP A 188 -11.36 19.28 16.39
CA ASP A 188 -11.15 20.59 15.75
C ASP A 188 -11.36 21.74 16.74
N SER A 189 -12.40 21.67 17.58
CA SER A 189 -12.66 22.66 18.62
C SER A 189 -11.54 22.68 19.68
N CYS A 190 -11.07 21.51 20.11
CA CYS A 190 -9.96 21.39 21.05
C CYS A 190 -8.64 21.92 20.45
N MET A 191 -8.36 21.62 19.19
CA MET A 191 -7.16 22.14 18.50
C MET A 191 -7.20 23.65 18.34
N LYS A 192 -8.33 24.23 17.96
CA LYS A 192 -8.48 25.69 17.84
C LYS A 192 -8.25 26.38 19.16
N ARG A 193 -8.80 25.85 20.24
CA ARG A 193 -8.60 26.38 21.60
C ARG A 193 -7.14 26.24 22.03
N PHE A 194 -6.55 25.05 21.87
CA PHE A 194 -5.15 24.79 22.17
C PHE A 194 -4.21 25.79 21.44
N LEU A 195 -4.42 25.99 20.13
CA LEU A 195 -3.61 26.93 19.35
C LEU A 195 -3.81 28.38 19.77
N ALA A 196 -5.03 28.77 20.23
CA ALA A 196 -5.28 30.09 20.77
C ALA A 196 -4.54 30.30 22.09
N ASP A 197 -4.60 29.33 23.00
CA ASP A 197 -3.93 29.37 24.30
C ASP A 197 -2.39 29.40 24.14
N VAL A 198 -1.85 28.61 23.19
CA VAL A 198 -0.41 28.65 22.83
C VAL A 198 0.00 30.04 22.30
N LYS A 199 -0.84 30.66 21.46
CA LYS A 199 -0.59 32.00 20.93
C LYS A 199 -0.66 33.07 22.01
N GLU A 200 -1.64 33.00 22.92
CA GLU A 200 -1.80 33.93 24.04
C GLU A 200 -0.62 33.86 25.02
N ALA A 201 -0.16 32.63 25.30
CA ALA A 201 1.03 32.41 26.14
C ALA A 201 2.36 32.82 25.46
N ASN A 202 2.30 33.31 24.20
CA ASN A 202 3.46 33.69 23.40
C ASN A 202 4.56 32.61 23.32
N ILE A 203 4.12 31.36 23.26
CA ILE A 203 5.00 30.19 23.14
C ILE A 203 5.53 30.12 21.71
N ASN A 204 6.83 30.17 21.57
CA ASN A 204 7.48 30.04 20.26
C ASN A 204 7.63 28.54 19.91
N LYS A 205 6.94 28.11 18.87
CA LYS A 205 6.94 26.74 18.35
C LYS A 205 8.34 26.22 18.01
N ASP A 206 9.26 27.13 17.68
CA ASP A 206 10.62 26.79 17.23
C ASP A 206 11.62 26.63 18.39
N LYS A 207 11.18 26.80 19.64
CA LYS A 207 12.03 26.68 20.83
C LYS A 207 11.57 25.56 21.74
N ILE A 208 12.23 24.44 21.60
CA ILE A 208 12.06 23.18 22.35
C ILE A 208 12.20 23.38 23.87
N ASP A 209 12.93 24.41 24.32
CA ASP A 209 13.08 24.80 25.74
C ASP A 209 11.76 25.08 26.48
N LYS A 210 10.63 25.02 25.75
CA LYS A 210 9.28 25.29 26.25
C LYS A 210 8.33 24.09 26.16
N LEU A 211 8.88 22.88 26.11
CA LEU A 211 8.09 21.65 26.15
C LEU A 211 7.09 21.65 27.30
N TYR A 212 7.53 22.05 28.47
CA TYR A 212 6.70 22.17 29.66
C TYR A 212 5.51 23.12 29.49
N ASP A 213 5.70 24.23 28.78
CA ASP A 213 4.62 25.20 28.54
C ASP A 213 3.48 24.58 27.71
N TYR A 214 3.82 23.76 26.70
CA TYR A 214 2.81 23.03 25.92
C TYR A 214 2.12 21.94 26.74
N GLU A 215 2.88 21.21 27.56
CA GLU A 215 2.33 20.22 28.46
C GLU A 215 1.42 20.85 29.51
N ASP A 216 1.82 21.96 30.10
CA ASP A 216 1.04 22.67 31.12
C ASP A 216 -0.27 23.21 30.52
N ILE A 217 -0.25 23.80 29.32
CA ILE A 217 -1.46 24.25 28.63
C ILE A 217 -2.37 23.08 28.32
N ALA A 218 -1.86 22.00 27.76
CA ALA A 218 -2.65 20.79 27.47
C ALA A 218 -3.22 20.17 28.76
N PHE A 219 -2.45 20.19 29.84
CA PHE A 219 -2.88 19.70 31.15
C PHE A 219 -3.96 20.58 31.79
N CYS A 220 -3.83 21.90 31.74
CA CYS A 220 -4.84 22.85 32.22
C CYS A 220 -6.15 22.69 31.44
N LEU A 221 -6.09 22.56 30.12
CA LEU A 221 -7.27 22.30 29.28
C LEU A 221 -7.92 20.97 29.63
N TYR A 222 -7.12 19.93 29.85
CA TYR A 222 -7.58 18.60 30.27
C TYR A 222 -8.34 18.66 31.61
N GLN A 223 -7.79 19.34 32.60
CA GLN A 223 -8.41 19.44 33.93
C GLN A 223 -9.75 20.21 33.91
N ASN A 224 -9.87 21.22 33.04
CA ASN A 224 -11.06 22.04 32.91
C ASN A 224 -12.15 21.42 32.01
N THR A 225 -11.95 20.19 31.50
CA THR A 225 -12.88 19.54 30.59
C THR A 225 -13.62 18.41 31.29
N GLU A 226 -14.93 18.54 31.45
CA GLU A 226 -15.77 17.51 32.05
C GLU A 226 -16.11 16.37 31.08
N ALA A 227 -16.26 16.67 29.79
CA ALA A 227 -16.61 15.69 28.76
C ALA A 227 -15.46 14.72 28.45
N ILE A 228 -15.73 13.42 28.55
CA ILE A 228 -14.73 12.36 28.33
C ILE A 228 -14.15 12.40 26.91
N GLU A 229 -14.95 12.75 25.90
CA GLU A 229 -14.53 12.88 24.51
C GLU A 229 -13.48 13.98 24.33
N ALA A 230 -13.68 15.13 24.97
CA ALA A 230 -12.71 16.21 24.92
C ALA A 230 -11.41 15.83 25.65
N LYS A 231 -11.49 15.11 26.77
CA LYS A 231 -10.30 14.57 27.47
C LYS A 231 -9.50 13.63 26.56
N ARG A 232 -10.19 12.73 25.82
CA ARG A 232 -9.53 11.86 24.83
C ARG A 232 -8.83 12.65 23.76
N CYS A 233 -9.45 13.71 23.24
CA CYS A 233 -8.83 14.60 22.23
C CYS A 233 -7.57 15.27 22.78
N TYR A 234 -7.60 15.83 23.97
CA TYR A 234 -6.42 16.46 24.59
C TYR A 234 -5.27 15.49 24.82
N HIS A 235 -5.56 14.29 25.30
CA HIS A 235 -4.53 13.26 25.44
C HIS A 235 -3.90 12.89 24.10
N TYR A 236 -4.71 12.81 23.06
CA TYR A 236 -4.20 12.50 21.72
C TYR A 236 -3.33 13.63 21.15
N ILE A 237 -3.79 14.89 21.29
CA ILE A 237 -3.04 16.08 20.88
C ILE A 237 -1.69 16.13 21.61
N ARG A 238 -1.72 15.97 22.95
CA ARG A 238 -0.50 15.97 23.78
C ARG A 238 0.50 14.89 23.34
N ALA A 239 0.02 13.66 23.14
CA ALA A 239 0.89 12.56 22.69
C ALA A 239 1.51 12.87 21.32
N SER A 240 0.73 13.41 20.39
CA SER A 240 1.22 13.75 19.04
C SER A 240 2.30 14.85 19.07
N ILE A 241 2.13 15.88 19.91
CA ILE A 241 3.10 16.97 20.07
C ILE A 241 4.37 16.44 20.70
N LEU A 242 4.27 15.64 21.76
CA LEU A 242 5.42 15.07 22.44
C LEU A 242 6.26 14.18 21.50
N ASP A 243 5.60 13.34 20.72
CA ASP A 243 6.26 12.49 19.71
C ASP A 243 7.03 13.32 18.69
N GLU A 244 6.43 14.39 18.17
CA GLU A 244 7.08 15.26 17.19
C GLU A 244 8.32 15.94 17.79
N ILE A 245 8.22 16.42 19.01
CA ILE A 245 9.34 17.07 19.72
C ILE A 245 10.47 16.07 19.93
N LEU A 246 10.18 14.91 20.54
CA LEU A 246 11.20 13.90 20.83
C LEU A 246 11.85 13.35 19.56
N TYR A 247 11.09 13.18 18.47
CA TYR A 247 11.64 12.78 17.19
C TYR A 247 12.61 13.83 16.64
N ASN A 248 12.23 15.12 16.68
CA ASN A 248 13.07 16.21 16.19
C ASN A 248 14.33 16.38 17.05
N GLU A 249 14.23 16.31 18.38
CA GLU A 249 15.42 16.29 19.28
C GLU A 249 16.35 15.12 18.93
N ALA A 250 15.79 13.92 18.77
CA ALA A 250 16.57 12.74 18.39
C ALA A 250 17.33 12.97 17.08
N LYS A 251 16.73 13.65 16.10
CA LYS A 251 17.35 13.97 14.82
C LYS A 251 18.35 15.11 14.90
N ASP A 252 17.95 16.23 15.53
CA ASP A 252 18.66 17.50 15.41
C ASP A 252 19.73 17.67 16.50
N GLU A 253 19.46 17.20 17.72
CA GLU A 253 20.39 17.31 18.84
C GLU A 253 21.21 16.03 19.05
N LEU A 254 20.53 14.88 19.14
CA LEU A 254 21.20 13.60 19.38
C LEU A 254 21.83 13.00 18.12
N LYS A 255 21.56 13.59 16.92
CA LYS A 255 22.10 13.15 15.61
C LYS A 255 21.80 11.69 15.28
N LEU A 256 20.70 11.15 15.78
CA LEU A 256 20.28 9.79 15.47
C LEU A 256 19.85 9.67 14.00
N PRO A 257 20.15 8.56 13.31
CA PRO A 257 19.59 8.30 12.00
C PRO A 257 18.07 8.10 12.10
N ALA A 258 17.31 8.35 11.03
CA ALA A 258 15.85 8.22 11.01
C ALA A 258 15.36 6.83 11.48
N GLN A 259 16.11 5.77 11.16
CA GLN A 259 15.80 4.40 11.59
C GLN A 259 15.81 4.19 13.12
N ASP A 260 16.54 5.01 13.87
CA ASP A 260 16.62 4.96 15.33
C ASP A 260 15.67 5.99 15.95
N ALA A 261 15.60 7.20 15.39
CA ALA A 261 14.69 8.25 15.85
C ALA A 261 13.21 7.84 15.78
N ARG A 262 12.83 6.97 14.83
CA ARG A 262 11.45 6.45 14.70
C ARG A 262 10.95 5.70 15.96
N GLU A 263 11.80 5.25 16.83
CA GLU A 263 11.41 4.58 18.07
C GLU A 263 10.64 5.50 19.03
N TYR A 264 10.70 6.83 18.82
CA TYR A 264 9.89 7.81 19.52
C TYR A 264 8.48 7.99 18.95
N LEU A 265 8.16 7.40 17.77
CA LEU A 265 6.85 7.55 17.13
C LEU A 265 5.84 6.55 17.67
N PHE A 266 4.69 7.04 18.15
CA PHE A 266 3.62 6.16 18.57
C PHE A 266 2.77 5.63 17.39
N LEU A 267 1.94 4.62 17.65
CA LEU A 267 1.17 3.92 16.61
C LEU A 267 0.07 4.75 15.92
N GLY A 268 -0.17 5.97 16.40
CA GLY A 268 -1.08 6.95 15.78
C GLY A 268 -0.48 7.69 14.58
N VAL A 269 0.84 7.57 14.35
CA VAL A 269 1.48 8.19 13.19
C VAL A 269 0.86 7.69 11.89
N LYS A 270 0.70 8.61 10.93
CA LYS A 270 0.25 8.28 9.58
C LYS A 270 1.23 7.30 8.92
N SER A 271 0.70 6.29 8.28
CA SER A 271 1.47 5.41 7.42
C SER A 271 0.73 5.17 6.12
N GLU A 272 1.48 5.06 5.04
CA GLU A 272 0.95 4.81 3.71
C GLU A 272 1.41 3.45 3.22
N MET A 273 0.50 2.73 2.56
CA MET A 273 0.81 1.43 1.97
C MET A 273 0.15 1.24 0.61
N TYR A 274 0.82 0.47 -0.23
CA TYR A 274 0.27 -0.04 -1.47
C TYR A 274 0.07 -1.54 -1.32
N TYR A 275 -1.17 -1.98 -1.46
CA TYR A 275 -1.61 -3.33 -1.12
C TYR A 275 -2.22 -3.99 -2.35
N THR A 276 -1.64 -5.09 -2.80
CA THR A 276 -2.04 -5.78 -4.05
C THR A 276 -2.33 -7.24 -3.78
N GLY A 277 -3.48 -7.73 -4.23
CA GLY A 277 -3.87 -9.13 -4.09
C GLY A 277 -4.77 -9.61 -5.19
N TYR A 278 -5.02 -10.92 -5.24
CA TYR A 278 -6.06 -11.49 -6.07
C TYR A 278 -7.45 -11.08 -5.56
N ASN A 279 -8.45 -11.04 -6.43
CA ASN A 279 -9.82 -10.74 -6.05
C ASN A 279 -10.32 -11.63 -4.91
N GLU A 280 -10.06 -12.95 -4.98
CA GLU A 280 -10.45 -13.89 -3.93
C GLU A 280 -9.75 -13.60 -2.58
N ASP A 281 -8.51 -13.16 -2.62
CA ASP A 281 -7.77 -12.80 -1.40
C ASP A 281 -8.33 -11.52 -0.78
N TRP A 282 -8.72 -10.53 -1.60
CA TRP A 282 -9.41 -9.33 -1.15
C TRP A 282 -10.76 -9.65 -0.50
N ASP A 283 -11.56 -10.50 -1.15
CA ASP A 283 -12.86 -10.92 -0.63
C ASP A 283 -12.68 -11.64 0.74
N ASN A 284 -11.68 -12.50 0.88
CA ASN A 284 -11.34 -13.17 2.14
C ASN A 284 -10.90 -12.20 3.24
N ILE A 285 -10.11 -11.16 2.92
CA ILE A 285 -9.68 -10.16 3.89
C ILE A 285 -10.86 -9.29 4.34
N ILE A 286 -11.74 -8.91 3.42
CA ILE A 286 -12.97 -8.17 3.74
C ILE A 286 -13.87 -9.00 4.66
N GLU A 287 -14.09 -10.28 4.37
CA GLU A 287 -14.81 -11.21 5.24
C GLU A 287 -14.22 -11.26 6.65
N LYS A 288 -12.90 -11.32 6.74
CA LYS A 288 -12.15 -11.46 7.99
C LYS A 288 -12.11 -10.15 8.80
N ARG A 289 -11.91 -9.01 8.15
CA ARG A 289 -11.56 -7.75 8.81
C ARG A 289 -12.69 -6.72 8.83
N LEU A 290 -13.70 -6.87 7.97
CA LEU A 290 -14.90 -6.02 7.97
C LEU A 290 -16.10 -6.73 8.58
N TYR A 291 -16.26 -8.05 8.31
CA TYR A 291 -17.39 -8.82 8.78
C TYR A 291 -17.08 -9.75 9.95
N ASP A 292 -15.90 -9.61 10.55
CA ASP A 292 -15.49 -10.27 11.79
C ASP A 292 -15.59 -11.81 11.78
N LYS A 293 -15.47 -12.43 10.59
CA LYS A 293 -15.68 -13.87 10.38
C LYS A 293 -14.91 -14.79 11.35
N TYR A 294 -13.72 -14.36 11.80
CA TYR A 294 -12.87 -15.14 12.69
C TYR A 294 -12.56 -14.44 14.03
N GLY A 295 -13.29 -13.38 14.33
CA GLY A 295 -13.15 -12.59 15.54
C GLY A 295 -13.16 -11.10 15.25
N LYS A 296 -13.59 -10.31 16.22
CA LYS A 296 -13.79 -8.87 16.06
C LYS A 296 -12.47 -8.16 15.75
N ALA A 297 -12.42 -7.50 14.61
CA ALA A 297 -11.32 -6.61 14.26
C ALA A 297 -11.44 -5.26 14.99
N HIS A 298 -10.34 -4.51 15.07
CA HIS A 298 -10.36 -3.17 15.64
C HIS A 298 -11.20 -2.22 14.76
N GLU A 299 -11.93 -1.29 15.35
CA GLU A 299 -12.84 -0.38 14.62
C GLU A 299 -12.13 0.47 13.56
N ASN A 300 -10.87 0.89 13.78
CA ASN A 300 -10.07 1.56 12.75
C ASN A 300 -9.87 0.66 11.50
N MET A 301 -9.76 -0.65 11.70
CA MET A 301 -9.67 -1.62 10.61
C MET A 301 -10.98 -1.71 9.83
N HIS A 302 -12.14 -1.73 10.52
CA HIS A 302 -13.45 -1.71 9.87
C HIS A 302 -13.62 -0.51 8.95
N VAL A 303 -13.23 0.70 9.42
CA VAL A 303 -13.29 1.94 8.61
C VAL A 303 -12.45 1.81 7.33
N ILE A 304 -11.25 1.28 7.43
CA ILE A 304 -10.36 1.12 6.28
C ILE A 304 -10.85 0.03 5.33
N MET A 305 -11.30 -1.11 5.87
CA MET A 305 -11.79 -2.21 5.04
C MET A 305 -13.10 -1.86 4.32
N GLN A 306 -13.97 -1.04 4.90
CA GLN A 306 -15.15 -0.54 4.20
C GLN A 306 -14.74 0.32 3.01
N LYS A 307 -13.79 1.25 3.19
CA LYS A 307 -13.27 2.08 2.09
C LYS A 307 -12.59 1.23 1.00
N CYS A 308 -11.81 0.23 1.39
CA CYS A 308 -11.19 -0.69 0.44
C CYS A 308 -12.26 -1.45 -0.37
N LYS A 309 -13.28 -1.99 0.28
CA LYS A 309 -14.40 -2.66 -0.38
C LYS A 309 -15.10 -1.77 -1.40
N ASP A 310 -15.42 -0.53 -1.02
CA ASP A 310 -16.10 0.43 -1.88
C ASP A 310 -15.23 0.80 -3.09
N HIS A 311 -13.94 1.03 -2.87
CA HIS A 311 -12.96 1.28 -3.93
C HIS A 311 -12.85 0.10 -4.91
N LEU A 312 -12.68 -1.12 -4.41
CA LEU A 312 -12.57 -2.32 -5.24
C LEU A 312 -13.85 -2.56 -6.05
N ASN A 313 -15.02 -2.32 -5.46
CA ASN A 313 -16.29 -2.43 -6.17
C ASN A 313 -16.41 -1.37 -7.28
N SER A 314 -15.95 -0.14 -7.06
CA SER A 314 -15.93 0.89 -8.10
C SER A 314 -15.04 0.52 -9.28
N ILE A 315 -13.88 -0.07 -9.03
CA ILE A 315 -12.97 -0.58 -10.07
C ILE A 315 -13.65 -1.73 -10.84
N ARG A 316 -14.25 -2.69 -10.13
CA ARG A 316 -14.97 -3.82 -10.76
C ARG A 316 -16.09 -3.34 -11.70
N VAL A 317 -16.85 -2.32 -11.29
CA VAL A 317 -17.90 -1.71 -12.12
C VAL A 317 -17.29 -1.04 -13.36
N SER A 318 -16.22 -0.26 -13.20
CA SER A 318 -15.56 0.42 -14.32
C SER A 318 -14.96 -0.57 -15.32
N LEU A 319 -14.32 -1.63 -14.84
CA LEU A 319 -13.76 -2.68 -15.70
C LEU A 319 -14.85 -3.46 -16.44
N LYS A 320 -16.01 -3.71 -15.81
CA LYS A 320 -17.17 -4.33 -16.46
C LYS A 320 -17.65 -3.48 -17.63
N ALA A 321 -17.88 -2.18 -17.40
CA ALA A 321 -18.33 -1.28 -18.44
C ALA A 321 -17.36 -1.24 -19.63
N ALA A 322 -16.05 -1.18 -19.35
CA ALA A 322 -15.01 -1.19 -20.40
C ALA A 322 -14.99 -2.49 -21.22
N GLN A 323 -15.23 -3.64 -20.57
CA GLN A 323 -15.29 -4.93 -21.27
C GLN A 323 -16.57 -5.06 -22.12
N ASP A 324 -17.71 -4.59 -21.62
CA ASP A 324 -19.00 -4.60 -22.36
C ASP A 324 -18.92 -3.68 -23.60
N ASP A 325 -18.31 -2.50 -23.51
CA ASP A 325 -18.06 -1.59 -24.64
C ASP A 325 -17.09 -2.18 -25.67
N GLY A 326 -16.06 -2.89 -25.21
CA GLY A 326 -15.09 -3.58 -26.08
C GLY A 326 -15.70 -4.74 -26.88
N THR A 327 -16.61 -5.48 -26.27
CA THR A 327 -17.34 -6.57 -26.93
C THR A 327 -18.30 -6.05 -27.99
N ASN A 328 -18.96 -4.90 -27.77
CA ASN A 328 -19.83 -4.26 -28.74
C ASN A 328 -19.09 -3.76 -30.01
N LYS A 329 -17.84 -3.31 -29.84
CA LYS A 329 -17.01 -2.87 -31.00
C LYS A 329 -16.44 -4.02 -31.83
N SER A 330 -16.26 -5.20 -31.24
CA SER A 330 -15.80 -6.40 -31.96
C SER A 330 -16.95 -7.16 -32.68
N ALA A 331 -18.18 -6.98 -32.22
CA ALA A 331 -19.37 -7.59 -32.88
C ALA A 331 -19.88 -6.76 -34.08
N SER A 332 -19.37 -5.54 -34.29
CA SER A 332 -19.73 -4.62 -35.37
C SER A 332 -18.69 -4.54 -36.50
N LYS A 333 -17.69 -5.41 -36.50
CA LYS A 333 -16.74 -5.64 -37.58
C LYS A 333 -16.82 -7.07 -38.10
#